data_898e9ccb1e3995d4683b4940ac9c3e0b
#
_entry.id   898e9ccb1e3995d4683b4940ac9c3e0b
#
_cell.length_a   1.000
_cell.length_b   1.000
_cell.length_c   1.000
_cell.angle_alpha   90.00
_cell.angle_beta   90.00
_cell.angle_gamma   90.00
#
_symmetry.space_group_name_H-M   'P 1'
#
loop_
_entity.id
_entity.type
_entity.pdbx_description
1 polymer ?
#
loop_
_entity_poly.entity_id
_entity_poly.type
_entity_poly.pdbx_seq_one_letter_code
_entity_poly.pdbx_strand_id
1 'polypeptide(L)'
;MVTIKCKDVAFSNIEAVLFDKNGTLEDSESYLRTLGQKISRMIDAQIPGIGEPLLMAFGINGDFLDPAGLISVASRRETEIAAAAYIAETGRGWFESLKIACQALEEADQYVGKTPSPLFMGSLEVLQSLSVAGLKLGILSAATTQEVQTFVRIHQLSDYLQLEKGVDDGPSKPDPILFLEACQALGVAPGATLMVGDSVGDMQMARNAKAAGCIGITWIGRADNVQGADVVINPVSYTHLRA
;
A
#
# COMPACT_ATOMS: atom_id res chain seq x y z
N MET A 1 -26.27 -4.83 -5.42
CA MET A 1 -25.38 -4.97 -6.60
C MET A 1 -25.42 -3.68 -7.39
N VAL A 2 -24.29 -3.09 -7.66
CA VAL A 2 -24.16 -1.77 -8.28
C VAL A 2 -23.31 -1.91 -9.56
N THR A 3 -23.48 -1.05 -10.53
CA THR A 3 -22.57 -0.91 -11.68
C THR A 3 -21.66 0.28 -11.43
N ILE A 4 -20.35 0.02 -11.34
CA ILE A 4 -19.33 1.07 -11.19
C ILE A 4 -18.81 1.42 -12.56
N LYS A 5 -18.81 2.70 -12.88
CA LYS A 5 -18.22 3.24 -14.12
C LYS A 5 -16.92 3.95 -13.80
N CYS A 6 -15.87 3.61 -14.54
CA CYS A 6 -14.57 4.26 -14.47
C CYS A 6 -14.08 4.52 -15.88
N LYS A 7 -14.05 5.78 -16.31
CA LYS A 7 -13.85 6.16 -17.73
C LYS A 7 -14.82 5.37 -18.64
N ASP A 8 -14.28 4.67 -19.62
CA ASP A 8 -15.05 3.89 -20.60
C ASP A 8 -15.29 2.44 -20.16
N VAL A 9 -14.84 2.05 -18.95
CA VAL A 9 -15.01 0.70 -18.40
C VAL A 9 -16.15 0.67 -17.40
N ALA A 10 -17.03 -0.33 -17.51
CA ALA A 10 -18.13 -0.56 -16.57
C ALA A 10 -17.97 -1.93 -15.90
N PHE A 11 -18.00 -1.94 -14.59
CA PHE A 11 -17.97 -3.15 -13.78
C PHE A 11 -19.37 -3.39 -13.21
N SER A 12 -20.00 -4.47 -13.61
CA SER A 12 -21.38 -4.80 -13.21
C SER A 12 -21.41 -5.76 -12.02
N ASN A 13 -22.50 -5.72 -11.26
CA ASN A 13 -22.75 -6.61 -10.13
C ASN A 13 -21.72 -6.48 -8.99
N ILE A 14 -21.24 -5.27 -8.75
CA ILE A 14 -20.25 -5.02 -7.68
C ILE A 14 -20.97 -4.85 -6.33
N GLU A 15 -20.40 -5.46 -5.30
CA GLU A 15 -20.85 -5.40 -3.91
C GLU A 15 -19.84 -4.73 -2.98
N ALA A 16 -18.54 -4.79 -3.35
CA ALA A 16 -17.49 -4.18 -2.55
C ALA A 16 -16.36 -3.57 -3.40
N VAL A 17 -15.66 -2.61 -2.80
CA VAL A 17 -14.42 -2.03 -3.34
C VAL A 17 -13.37 -2.05 -2.25
N LEU A 18 -12.21 -2.63 -2.55
CA LEU A 18 -11.05 -2.66 -1.67
C LEU A 18 -10.00 -1.70 -2.21
N PHE A 19 -9.47 -0.87 -1.34
CA PHE A 19 -8.46 0.13 -1.67
C PHE A 19 -7.13 -0.22 -1.05
N ASP A 20 -6.04 -0.05 -1.77
CA ASP A 20 -4.76 0.13 -1.13
C ASP A 20 -4.72 1.48 -0.39
N LYS A 21 -3.74 1.63 0.52
CA LYS A 21 -3.58 2.84 1.33
C LYS A 21 -2.54 3.79 0.74
N ASN A 22 -1.28 3.39 0.77
CA ASN A 22 -0.15 4.21 0.35
C ASN A 22 -0.13 4.36 -1.17
N GLY A 23 0.02 5.59 -1.68
CA GLY A 23 -0.01 5.82 -3.11
C GLY A 23 -1.42 5.70 -3.75
N THR A 24 -2.43 5.29 -3.00
CA THR A 24 -3.81 5.13 -3.47
C THR A 24 -4.78 6.10 -2.79
N LEU A 25 -4.98 6.01 -1.49
CA LEU A 25 -5.78 6.95 -0.70
C LEU A 25 -4.93 8.06 -0.07
N GLU A 26 -3.69 7.74 0.27
CA GLU A 26 -2.75 8.56 1.02
C GLU A 26 -1.55 8.95 0.15
N ASP A 27 -1.23 10.25 0.10
CA ASP A 27 0.01 10.76 -0.49
C ASP A 27 1.18 10.52 0.48
N SER A 28 1.71 9.31 0.42
CA SER A 28 2.74 8.80 1.32
C SER A 28 4.18 8.96 0.80
N GLU A 29 4.40 9.53 -0.39
CA GLU A 29 5.74 9.60 -1.01
C GLU A 29 6.78 10.24 -0.08
N SER A 30 6.47 11.43 0.44
CA SER A 30 7.38 12.16 1.32
C SER A 30 7.66 11.41 2.64
N TYR A 31 6.63 10.77 3.19
CA TYR A 31 6.74 9.93 4.38
C TYR A 31 7.67 8.73 4.15
N LEU A 32 7.39 7.93 3.12
CA LEU A 32 8.15 6.72 2.79
C LEU A 32 9.62 7.04 2.47
N ARG A 33 9.86 8.11 1.70
CA ARG A 33 11.22 8.57 1.41
C ARG A 33 11.96 8.95 2.70
N THR A 34 11.34 9.73 3.57
CA THR A 34 11.95 10.13 4.84
C THR A 34 12.21 8.93 5.75
N LEU A 35 11.28 7.98 5.81
CA LEU A 35 11.41 6.74 6.55
C LEU A 35 12.61 5.92 6.06
N GLY A 36 12.69 5.65 4.75
CA GLY A 36 13.79 4.89 4.18
C GLY A 36 15.15 5.57 4.35
N GLN A 37 15.21 6.91 4.20
CA GLN A 37 16.43 7.66 4.48
C GLN A 37 16.83 7.57 5.96
N LYS A 38 15.87 7.59 6.87
CA LYS A 38 16.16 7.49 8.31
C LYS A 38 16.65 6.09 8.66
N ILE A 39 16.00 5.03 8.18
CA ILE A 39 16.43 3.64 8.37
C ILE A 39 17.87 3.46 7.88
N SER A 40 18.15 3.88 6.64
CA SER A 40 19.47 3.75 6.04
C SER A 40 20.56 4.46 6.86
N ARG A 41 20.29 5.69 7.33
CA ARG A 41 21.24 6.45 8.17
C ARG A 41 21.48 5.80 9.54
N MET A 42 20.44 5.22 10.15
CA MET A 42 20.56 4.58 11.46
C MET A 42 21.36 3.29 11.37
N ILE A 43 21.22 2.54 10.28
CA ILE A 43 22.00 1.33 10.03
C ILE A 43 23.44 1.71 9.66
N ASP A 44 23.65 2.69 8.79
CA ASP A 44 24.98 3.15 8.36
C ASP A 44 25.79 3.71 9.53
N ALA A 45 25.17 4.38 10.49
CA ALA A 45 25.83 4.86 11.70
C ALA A 45 26.41 3.72 12.56
N GLN A 46 25.80 2.55 12.51
CA GLN A 46 26.31 1.36 13.22
C GLN A 46 27.26 0.53 12.34
N ILE A 47 27.05 0.56 11.04
CA ILE A 47 27.73 -0.28 10.06
C ILE A 47 28.05 0.58 8.82
N PRO A 48 29.16 1.33 8.85
CA PRO A 48 29.50 2.25 7.78
C PRO A 48 29.60 1.59 6.41
N GLY A 49 29.04 2.23 5.40
CA GLY A 49 29.07 1.79 4.01
C GLY A 49 27.82 1.06 3.52
N ILE A 50 26.83 0.79 4.40
CA ILE A 50 25.56 0.14 4.02
C ILE A 50 24.51 1.16 3.56
N GLY A 51 24.60 2.40 3.99
CA GLY A 51 23.54 3.39 3.78
C GLY A 51 23.15 3.57 2.33
N GLU A 52 24.12 3.76 1.44
CA GLU A 52 23.86 3.96 0.01
C GLU A 52 23.28 2.71 -0.68
N PRO A 53 23.87 1.50 -0.54
CA PRO A 53 23.27 0.28 -1.06
C PRO A 53 21.81 0.05 -0.58
N LEU A 54 21.54 0.36 0.68
CA LEU A 54 20.21 0.19 1.27
C LEU A 54 19.21 1.22 0.72
N LEU A 55 19.62 2.48 0.53
CA LEU A 55 18.79 3.49 -0.15
C LEU A 55 18.41 3.06 -1.57
N MET A 56 19.40 2.53 -2.32
CA MET A 56 19.14 2.01 -3.66
C MET A 56 18.13 0.86 -3.65
N ALA A 57 18.25 -0.07 -2.70
CA ALA A 57 17.30 -1.17 -2.54
C ALA A 57 15.90 -0.69 -2.16
N PHE A 58 15.80 0.35 -1.35
CA PHE A 58 14.54 1.00 -1.00
C PHE A 58 13.90 1.74 -2.19
N GLY A 59 14.64 1.95 -3.27
CA GLY A 59 14.18 2.72 -4.42
C GLY A 59 14.32 4.24 -4.23
N ILE A 60 15.21 4.68 -3.33
CA ILE A 60 15.40 6.11 -3.03
C ILE A 60 16.69 6.61 -3.70
N ASN A 61 16.55 7.66 -4.52
CA ASN A 61 17.66 8.34 -5.16
C ASN A 61 17.49 9.86 -5.01
N GLY A 62 18.20 10.46 -4.06
CA GLY A 62 18.02 11.87 -3.69
C GLY A 62 16.59 12.14 -3.23
N ASP A 63 15.90 13.02 -3.97
CA ASP A 63 14.50 13.37 -3.72
C ASP A 63 13.48 12.49 -4.46
N PHE A 64 13.95 11.55 -5.26
CA PHE A 64 13.10 10.62 -6.01
C PHE A 64 12.85 9.35 -5.20
N LEU A 65 11.58 8.91 -5.15
CA LEU A 65 11.16 7.61 -4.67
C LEU A 65 10.59 6.80 -5.83
N ASP A 66 11.16 5.61 -6.06
CA ASP A 66 10.60 4.67 -7.03
C ASP A 66 9.32 4.03 -6.45
N PRO A 67 8.16 4.21 -7.09
CA PRO A 67 6.92 3.59 -6.63
C PRO A 67 6.94 2.06 -6.71
N ALA A 68 7.86 1.45 -7.46
CA ALA A 68 8.12 0.00 -7.46
C ALA A 68 9.27 -0.40 -6.51
N GLY A 69 9.89 0.55 -5.82
CA GLY A 69 10.97 0.31 -4.86
C GLY A 69 10.50 -0.43 -3.61
N LEU A 70 11.43 -1.12 -2.95
CA LEU A 70 11.12 -1.95 -1.78
C LEU A 70 10.29 -1.20 -0.73
N ILE A 71 10.67 0.03 -0.37
CA ILE A 71 9.99 0.79 0.70
C ILE A 71 8.54 1.18 0.33
N SER A 72 8.22 1.22 -0.97
CA SER A 72 6.91 1.59 -1.48
C SER A 72 5.92 0.42 -1.49
N VAL A 73 6.41 -0.81 -1.75
CA VAL A 73 5.53 -1.96 -2.05
C VAL A 73 5.62 -3.10 -1.02
N ALA A 74 6.74 -3.21 -0.29
CA ALA A 74 6.97 -4.31 0.63
C ALA A 74 6.23 -4.12 1.97
N SER A 75 5.92 -5.24 2.61
CA SER A 75 5.47 -5.25 3.99
C SER A 75 6.61 -4.86 4.95
N ARG A 76 6.24 -4.53 6.18
CA ARG A 76 7.20 -4.27 7.26
C ARG A 76 8.21 -5.42 7.38
N ARG A 77 7.72 -6.66 7.39
CA ARG A 77 8.56 -7.85 7.53
C ARG A 77 9.51 -8.05 6.37
N GLU A 78 9.08 -7.83 5.15
CA GLU A 78 9.94 -7.90 3.95
C GLU A 78 11.04 -6.85 3.99
N THR A 79 10.71 -5.62 4.42
CA THR A 79 11.69 -4.54 4.60
C THR A 79 12.73 -4.88 5.68
N GLU A 80 12.31 -5.46 6.80
CA GLU A 80 13.21 -5.93 7.87
C GLU A 80 14.17 -7.00 7.36
N ILE A 81 13.65 -8.00 6.63
CA ILE A 81 14.46 -9.08 6.06
C ILE A 81 15.45 -8.56 5.04
N ALA A 82 15.01 -7.67 4.15
CA ALA A 82 15.88 -7.07 3.14
C ALA A 82 17.01 -6.27 3.80
N ALA A 83 16.70 -5.40 4.76
CA ALA A 83 17.71 -4.65 5.51
C ALA A 83 18.68 -5.58 6.25
N ALA A 84 18.16 -6.63 6.90
CA ALA A 84 18.99 -7.64 7.57
C ALA A 84 19.93 -8.37 6.61
N ALA A 85 19.51 -8.64 5.37
CA ALA A 85 20.35 -9.27 4.36
C ALA A 85 21.56 -8.39 3.97
N TYR A 86 21.35 -7.09 3.77
CA TYR A 86 22.42 -6.12 3.54
C TYR A 86 23.39 -6.05 4.73
N ILE A 87 22.87 -6.08 5.96
CA ILE A 87 23.71 -6.12 7.16
C ILE A 87 24.51 -7.42 7.24
N ALA A 88 23.91 -8.57 6.96
CA ALA A 88 24.57 -9.87 7.00
C ALA A 88 25.70 -9.99 5.96
N GLU A 89 25.62 -9.31 4.81
CA GLU A 89 26.66 -9.24 3.79
C GLU A 89 28.00 -8.70 4.36
N THR A 90 27.94 -7.89 5.42
CA THR A 90 29.16 -7.39 6.10
C THR A 90 29.87 -8.41 6.97
N GLY A 91 29.40 -9.66 7.01
CA GLY A 91 29.96 -10.76 7.79
C GLY A 91 29.34 -10.93 9.19
N ARG A 92 28.26 -10.23 9.49
CA ARG A 92 27.51 -10.41 10.75
C ARG A 92 26.59 -11.61 10.70
N GLY A 93 26.37 -12.23 11.88
CA GLY A 93 25.44 -13.34 11.99
C GLY A 93 23.99 -12.91 11.70
N TRP A 94 23.19 -13.84 11.15
CA TRP A 94 21.82 -13.55 10.71
C TRP A 94 20.92 -12.94 11.81
N PHE A 95 20.91 -13.54 13.01
CA PHE A 95 20.07 -13.05 14.11
C PHE A 95 20.46 -11.66 14.64
N GLU A 96 21.77 -11.37 14.63
CA GLU A 96 22.29 -10.04 14.95
C GLU A 96 21.83 -9.02 13.90
N SER A 97 21.98 -9.36 12.62
CA SER A 97 21.59 -8.53 11.49
C SER A 97 20.09 -8.23 11.51
N LEU A 98 19.27 -9.23 11.76
CA LEU A 98 17.82 -9.07 11.87
C LEU A 98 17.45 -8.17 13.05
N LYS A 99 18.10 -8.34 14.20
CA LYS A 99 17.86 -7.49 15.36
C LYS A 99 18.18 -6.02 15.08
N ILE A 100 19.32 -5.74 14.43
CA ILE A 100 19.72 -4.38 14.05
C ILE A 100 18.70 -3.77 13.09
N ALA A 101 18.27 -4.53 12.06
CA ALA A 101 17.27 -4.09 11.11
C ALA A 101 15.94 -3.74 11.79
N CYS A 102 15.38 -4.65 12.59
CA CYS A 102 14.12 -4.42 13.31
C CYS A 102 14.21 -3.19 14.22
N GLN A 103 15.29 -3.03 14.98
CA GLN A 103 15.48 -1.85 15.83
C GLN A 103 15.54 -0.56 15.03
N ALA A 104 16.28 -0.54 13.92
CA ALA A 104 16.40 0.65 13.08
C ALA A 104 15.05 1.05 12.46
N LEU A 105 14.23 0.07 12.02
CA LEU A 105 12.91 0.33 11.49
C LEU A 105 11.98 0.87 12.58
N GLU A 106 11.96 0.25 13.76
CA GLU A 106 11.12 0.70 14.88
C GLU A 106 11.45 2.12 15.34
N GLU A 107 12.74 2.44 15.50
CA GLU A 107 13.18 3.78 15.88
C GLU A 107 12.88 4.81 14.77
N ALA A 108 13.03 4.44 13.50
CA ALA A 108 12.70 5.32 12.39
C ALA A 108 11.20 5.66 12.35
N ASP A 109 10.32 4.70 12.57
CA ASP A 109 8.88 4.93 12.66
C ASP A 109 8.50 5.89 13.78
N GLN A 110 9.09 5.71 14.97
CA GLN A 110 8.86 6.62 16.11
C GLN A 110 9.29 8.05 15.78
N TYR A 111 10.30 8.21 14.95
CA TYR A 111 10.82 9.52 14.54
C TYR A 111 9.95 10.20 13.48
N VAL A 112 9.53 9.43 12.45
CA VAL A 112 8.84 9.97 11.26
C VAL A 112 7.32 10.01 11.46
N GLY A 113 6.76 9.11 12.25
CA GLY A 113 5.32 8.85 12.39
C GLY A 113 4.46 9.93 13.04
N LYS A 114 4.99 11.14 13.31
CA LYS A 114 4.25 12.19 14.03
C LYS A 114 3.38 13.09 13.13
N THR A 115 3.64 13.11 11.83
CA THR A 115 2.87 13.95 10.90
C THR A 115 2.16 13.02 9.93
N PRO A 116 0.81 12.98 9.94
CA PRO A 116 0.07 12.16 8.99
C PRO A 116 0.27 12.67 7.58
N SER A 117 0.44 11.74 6.64
CA SER A 117 0.43 12.07 5.21
C SER A 117 -0.99 12.48 4.78
N PRO A 118 -1.14 13.44 3.86
CA PRO A 118 -2.46 13.90 3.44
C PRO A 118 -3.18 12.83 2.61
N LEU A 119 -4.51 12.91 2.60
CA LEU A 119 -5.31 12.21 1.59
C LEU A 119 -5.06 12.82 0.21
N PHE A 120 -5.06 11.98 -0.80
CA PHE A 120 -5.13 12.50 -2.17
C PHE A 120 -6.47 13.21 -2.40
N MET A 121 -6.42 14.24 -3.23
CA MET A 121 -7.61 15.00 -3.62
C MET A 121 -8.63 14.06 -4.29
N GLY A 122 -9.86 14.05 -3.79
CA GLY A 122 -10.94 13.22 -4.30
C GLY A 122 -11.09 11.86 -3.59
N SER A 123 -10.15 11.44 -2.72
CA SER A 123 -10.24 10.17 -1.99
C SER A 123 -11.46 10.13 -1.08
N LEU A 124 -11.70 11.18 -0.32
CA LEU A 124 -12.84 11.25 0.59
C LEU A 124 -14.16 11.22 -0.17
N GLU A 125 -14.26 12.01 -1.23
CA GLU A 125 -15.47 12.12 -2.07
C GLU A 125 -15.82 10.78 -2.73
N VAL A 126 -14.83 10.02 -3.17
CA VAL A 126 -15.04 8.68 -3.72
C VAL A 126 -15.55 7.72 -2.66
N LEU A 127 -14.92 7.68 -1.48
CA LEU A 127 -15.37 6.82 -0.38
C LEU A 127 -16.81 7.15 0.01
N GLN A 128 -17.14 8.43 0.13
CA GLN A 128 -18.52 8.89 0.43
C GLN A 128 -19.51 8.44 -0.65
N SER A 129 -19.19 8.68 -1.93
CA SER A 129 -20.06 8.34 -3.05
C SER A 129 -20.33 6.83 -3.13
N LEU A 130 -19.30 6.00 -2.99
CA LEU A 130 -19.44 4.54 -3.04
C LEU A 130 -20.19 3.99 -1.81
N SER A 131 -19.96 4.57 -0.63
CA SER A 131 -20.69 4.22 0.59
C SER A 131 -22.18 4.55 0.48
N VAL A 132 -22.53 5.73 -0.03
CA VAL A 132 -23.93 6.14 -0.29
C VAL A 132 -24.60 5.23 -1.32
N ALA A 133 -23.84 4.71 -2.30
CA ALA A 133 -24.34 3.74 -3.27
C ALA A 133 -24.58 2.33 -2.66
N GLY A 134 -24.27 2.12 -1.38
CA GLY A 134 -24.49 0.87 -0.65
C GLY A 134 -23.41 -0.18 -0.87
N LEU A 135 -22.23 0.21 -1.37
CA LEU A 135 -21.08 -0.67 -1.50
C LEU A 135 -20.37 -0.84 -0.16
N LYS A 136 -19.86 -2.04 0.09
CA LYS A 136 -18.94 -2.30 1.20
C LYS A 136 -17.54 -1.84 0.80
N LEU A 137 -16.89 -1.07 1.67
CA LEU A 137 -15.56 -0.53 1.41
C LEU A 137 -14.56 -1.05 2.43
N GLY A 138 -13.34 -1.31 1.99
CA GLY A 138 -12.26 -1.73 2.86
C GLY A 138 -10.90 -1.25 2.38
N ILE A 139 -9.93 -1.26 3.29
CA ILE A 139 -8.51 -0.99 3.01
C ILE A 139 -7.73 -2.29 3.13
N LEU A 140 -6.87 -2.56 2.14
CA LEU A 140 -5.84 -3.61 2.14
C LEU A 140 -4.47 -3.00 1.91
N SER A 141 -3.61 -3.03 2.91
CA SER A 141 -2.28 -2.41 2.85
C SER A 141 -1.16 -3.41 3.14
N ALA A 142 0.02 -3.17 2.57
CA ALA A 142 1.26 -3.83 2.98
C ALA A 142 1.75 -3.33 4.36
N ALA A 143 1.28 -2.16 4.82
CA ALA A 143 1.49 -1.67 6.18
C ALA A 143 0.77 -2.57 7.22
N THR A 144 1.09 -2.39 8.49
CA THR A 144 0.43 -3.14 9.57
C THR A 144 -1.04 -2.74 9.74
N THR A 145 -1.86 -3.61 10.29
CA THR A 145 -3.27 -3.30 10.60
C THR A 145 -3.39 -2.11 11.53
N GLN A 146 -2.47 -1.95 12.49
CA GLN A 146 -2.44 -0.81 13.40
C GLN A 146 -2.20 0.52 12.66
N GLU A 147 -1.33 0.53 11.65
CA GLU A 147 -1.07 1.71 10.83
C GLU A 147 -2.29 2.06 9.98
N VAL A 148 -2.98 1.07 9.40
CA VAL A 148 -4.23 1.27 8.66
C VAL A 148 -5.31 1.88 9.57
N GLN A 149 -5.52 1.32 10.76
CA GLN A 149 -6.48 1.85 11.74
C GLN A 149 -6.13 3.27 12.20
N THR A 150 -4.85 3.55 12.36
CA THR A 150 -4.38 4.90 12.72
C THR A 150 -4.66 5.89 11.60
N PHE A 151 -4.41 5.52 10.35
CA PHE A 151 -4.75 6.31 9.17
C PHE A 151 -6.26 6.60 9.10
N VAL A 152 -7.10 5.57 9.21
CA VAL A 152 -8.57 5.71 9.18
C VAL A 152 -9.07 6.66 10.27
N ARG A 153 -8.55 6.52 11.48
CA ARG A 153 -8.92 7.39 12.60
C ARG A 153 -8.50 8.85 12.40
N ILE A 154 -7.27 9.09 11.93
CA ILE A 154 -6.74 10.45 11.71
C ILE A 154 -7.56 11.18 10.64
N HIS A 155 -7.89 10.49 9.56
CA HIS A 155 -8.64 11.05 8.43
C HIS A 155 -10.17 10.95 8.60
N GLN A 156 -10.67 10.44 9.73
CA GLN A 156 -12.10 10.32 10.05
C GLN A 156 -12.87 9.51 8.99
N LEU A 157 -12.29 8.39 8.53
CA LEU A 157 -12.86 7.56 7.46
C LEU A 157 -13.74 6.42 7.97
N SER A 158 -13.82 6.21 9.29
CA SER A 158 -14.52 5.06 9.90
C SER A 158 -15.99 4.92 9.50
N ASP A 159 -16.66 6.03 9.17
CA ASP A 159 -18.06 6.00 8.76
C ASP A 159 -18.29 5.37 7.38
N TYR A 160 -17.23 5.27 6.57
CA TYR A 160 -17.31 4.76 5.18
C TYR A 160 -16.73 3.36 5.03
N LEU A 161 -15.85 2.94 5.93
CA LEU A 161 -15.06 1.70 5.82
C LEU A 161 -15.59 0.62 6.77
N GLN A 162 -15.83 -0.58 6.24
CA GLN A 162 -16.24 -1.76 7.02
C GLN A 162 -15.06 -2.71 7.28
N LEU A 163 -13.91 -2.48 6.63
CA LEU A 163 -12.71 -3.30 6.82
C LEU A 163 -11.44 -2.45 6.77
N GLU A 164 -10.60 -2.64 7.78
CA GLU A 164 -9.29 -2.02 7.94
C GLU A 164 -8.27 -3.13 8.15
N LYS A 165 -7.57 -3.52 7.08
CA LYS A 165 -6.67 -4.68 7.12
C LYS A 165 -5.30 -4.36 6.53
N GLY A 166 -4.27 -4.65 7.33
CA GLY A 166 -2.86 -4.65 6.93
C GLY A 166 -2.26 -6.04 6.93
N VAL A 167 -0.96 -6.11 6.76
CA VAL A 167 -0.15 -7.34 6.88
C VAL A 167 0.59 -7.31 8.22
N ASP A 168 0.07 -8.03 9.21
CA ASP A 168 0.74 -8.20 10.51
C ASP A 168 1.65 -9.42 10.49
N ASP A 169 1.06 -10.58 10.11
CA ASP A 169 1.75 -11.84 9.90
C ASP A 169 1.20 -12.53 8.64
N GLY A 170 2.05 -13.25 7.93
CA GLY A 170 1.64 -14.01 6.76
C GLY A 170 2.04 -13.39 5.43
N PRO A 171 1.46 -13.89 4.32
CA PRO A 171 1.82 -13.43 2.98
C PRO A 171 1.29 -12.03 2.70
N SER A 172 2.14 -11.24 2.02
CA SER A 172 1.80 -9.92 1.52
C SER A 172 1.41 -9.97 0.04
N LYS A 173 1.01 -8.82 -0.53
CA LYS A 173 0.83 -8.67 -1.98
C LYS A 173 2.09 -9.15 -2.73
N PRO A 174 1.98 -9.95 -3.79
CA PRO A 174 0.79 -10.25 -4.62
C PRO A 174 0.03 -11.54 -4.24
N ASP A 175 0.22 -12.11 -3.05
CA ASP A 175 -0.51 -13.31 -2.61
C ASP A 175 -2.01 -12.99 -2.51
N PRO A 176 -2.91 -13.85 -3.05
CA PRO A 176 -4.35 -13.59 -3.04
C PRO A 176 -5.00 -13.69 -1.65
N ILE A 177 -4.32 -14.28 -0.66
CA ILE A 177 -4.91 -14.58 0.65
C ILE A 177 -5.46 -13.32 1.30
N LEU A 178 -4.71 -12.20 1.27
CA LEU A 178 -5.14 -10.94 1.88
C LEU A 178 -6.48 -10.45 1.30
N PHE A 179 -6.65 -10.54 -0.03
CA PHE A 179 -7.88 -10.16 -0.72
C PHE A 179 -9.04 -11.13 -0.40
N LEU A 180 -8.77 -12.44 -0.39
CA LEU A 180 -9.76 -13.47 -0.10
C LEU A 180 -10.29 -13.36 1.32
N GLU A 181 -9.42 -13.14 2.31
CA GLU A 181 -9.79 -12.92 3.69
C GLU A 181 -10.62 -11.63 3.86
N ALA A 182 -10.30 -10.58 3.12
CA ALA A 182 -11.09 -9.35 3.11
C ALA A 182 -12.49 -9.58 2.54
N CYS A 183 -12.62 -10.31 1.44
CA CYS A 183 -13.91 -10.68 0.88
C CYS A 183 -14.73 -11.50 1.88
N GLN A 184 -14.09 -12.46 2.56
CA GLN A 184 -14.74 -13.27 3.61
C GLN A 184 -15.23 -12.39 4.76
N ALA A 185 -14.40 -11.48 5.27
CA ALA A 185 -14.75 -10.59 6.36
C ALA A 185 -15.92 -9.65 6.02
N LEU A 186 -15.96 -9.17 4.77
CA LEU A 186 -17.04 -8.34 4.25
C LEU A 186 -18.28 -9.16 3.86
N GLY A 187 -18.20 -10.49 3.79
CA GLY A 187 -19.31 -11.34 3.36
C GLY A 187 -19.70 -11.10 1.90
N VAL A 188 -18.70 -11.00 1.01
CA VAL A 188 -18.86 -10.78 -0.44
C VAL A 188 -18.04 -11.78 -1.23
N ALA A 189 -18.43 -12.04 -2.48
CA ALA A 189 -17.63 -12.88 -3.36
C ALA A 189 -16.47 -12.09 -3.99
N PRO A 190 -15.28 -12.69 -4.22
CA PRO A 190 -14.20 -12.05 -4.96
C PRO A 190 -14.63 -11.52 -6.33
N GLY A 191 -15.42 -12.30 -7.08
CA GLY A 191 -15.97 -11.91 -8.38
C GLY A 191 -17.05 -10.80 -8.34
N ALA A 192 -17.40 -10.28 -7.15
CA ALA A 192 -18.24 -9.11 -6.95
C ALA A 192 -17.47 -7.96 -6.26
N THR A 193 -16.15 -8.05 -6.19
CA THR A 193 -15.28 -7.12 -5.48
C THR A 193 -14.23 -6.53 -6.43
N LEU A 194 -14.05 -5.22 -6.39
CA LEU A 194 -12.99 -4.51 -7.12
C LEU A 194 -11.79 -4.24 -6.23
N MET A 195 -10.60 -4.23 -6.83
CA MET A 195 -9.36 -3.68 -6.22
C MET A 195 -9.00 -2.35 -6.86
N VAL A 196 -8.64 -1.39 -6.02
CA VAL A 196 -8.10 -0.11 -6.43
C VAL A 196 -6.72 0.03 -5.79
N GLY A 197 -5.67 0.21 -6.60
CA GLY A 197 -4.30 0.28 -6.09
C GLY A 197 -3.35 0.92 -7.08
N ASP A 198 -2.13 1.20 -6.64
CA ASP A 198 -1.09 1.88 -7.43
C ASP A 198 0.10 0.98 -7.78
N SER A 199 0.09 -0.28 -7.36
CA SER A 199 1.19 -1.22 -7.57
C SER A 199 0.81 -2.44 -8.41
N VAL A 200 1.82 -3.05 -9.06
CA VAL A 200 1.68 -4.36 -9.72
C VAL A 200 1.21 -5.42 -8.71
N GLY A 201 1.66 -5.32 -7.44
CA GLY A 201 1.27 -6.24 -6.37
C GLY A 201 -0.24 -6.24 -6.11
N ASP A 202 -0.89 -5.08 -6.15
CA ASP A 202 -2.35 -4.96 -6.03
C ASP A 202 -3.09 -5.64 -7.16
N MET A 203 -2.62 -5.37 -8.39
CA MET A 203 -3.23 -5.92 -9.59
C MET A 203 -3.10 -7.44 -9.63
N GLN A 204 -1.91 -7.97 -9.35
CA GLN A 204 -1.65 -9.41 -9.32
C GLN A 204 -2.43 -10.12 -8.21
N MET A 205 -2.45 -9.55 -7.00
CA MET A 205 -3.23 -10.07 -5.87
C MET A 205 -4.71 -10.22 -6.25
N ALA A 206 -5.31 -9.17 -6.79
CA ALA A 206 -6.71 -9.19 -7.19
C ALA A 206 -6.98 -10.18 -8.34
N ARG A 207 -6.09 -10.26 -9.34
CA ARG A 207 -6.18 -11.24 -10.43
C ARG A 207 -6.08 -12.68 -9.93
N ASN A 208 -5.12 -12.95 -9.04
CA ASN A 208 -4.94 -14.26 -8.43
C ASN A 208 -6.16 -14.67 -7.58
N ALA A 209 -6.80 -13.70 -6.91
CA ALA A 209 -8.03 -13.88 -6.15
C ALA A 209 -9.29 -13.98 -7.03
N LYS A 210 -9.21 -13.79 -8.33
CA LYS A 210 -10.34 -13.72 -9.29
C LYS A 210 -11.34 -12.59 -8.92
N ALA A 211 -10.82 -11.42 -8.61
CA ALA A 211 -11.61 -10.21 -8.41
C ALA A 211 -12.45 -9.86 -9.64
N ALA A 212 -13.54 -9.12 -9.46
CA ALA A 212 -14.37 -8.62 -10.54
C ALA A 212 -13.61 -7.70 -11.50
N GLY A 213 -12.62 -7.00 -11.01
CA GLY A 213 -11.73 -6.13 -11.79
C GLY A 213 -10.73 -5.37 -10.92
N CYS A 214 -9.83 -4.68 -11.61
CA CYS A 214 -8.76 -3.90 -11.01
C CYS A 214 -8.71 -2.49 -11.62
N ILE A 215 -8.66 -1.47 -10.77
CA ILE A 215 -8.48 -0.08 -11.15
C ILE A 215 -7.10 0.35 -10.69
N GLY A 216 -6.23 0.69 -11.65
CA GLY A 216 -4.89 1.17 -11.37
C GLY A 216 -4.87 2.68 -11.19
N ILE A 217 -4.16 3.18 -10.17
CA ILE A 217 -3.91 4.60 -9.97
C ILE A 217 -2.45 4.88 -10.28
N THR A 218 -2.18 5.90 -11.09
CA THR A 218 -0.80 6.28 -11.42
C THR A 218 -0.52 7.71 -11.04
N TRP A 219 0.52 7.88 -10.26
CA TRP A 219 1.11 9.17 -9.96
C TRP A 219 2.21 9.46 -10.99
N ILE A 220 2.20 10.61 -11.62
CA ILE A 220 3.27 11.03 -12.55
C ILE A 220 3.44 10.10 -13.78
N GLY A 221 2.35 9.65 -14.41
CA GLY A 221 2.37 9.11 -15.77
C GLY A 221 3.05 7.76 -16.01
N ARG A 222 3.38 6.99 -14.98
CA ARG A 222 3.98 5.65 -15.11
C ARG A 222 2.89 4.57 -15.05
N ALA A 223 2.30 4.28 -16.20
CA ALA A 223 1.32 3.18 -16.31
C ALA A 223 1.92 1.78 -16.05
N ASP A 224 3.22 1.62 -16.13
CA ASP A 224 3.91 0.34 -15.95
C ASP A 224 3.76 -0.21 -14.53
N ASN A 225 3.58 0.68 -13.53
CA ASN A 225 3.43 0.27 -12.12
C ASN A 225 2.08 -0.38 -11.80
N VAL A 226 1.11 -0.30 -12.70
CA VAL A 226 -0.23 -0.89 -12.55
C VAL A 226 -0.54 -1.85 -13.70
N GLN A 227 0.47 -2.51 -14.22
CA GLN A 227 0.30 -3.53 -15.24
C GLN A 227 -0.67 -4.61 -14.78
N GLY A 228 -1.69 -4.89 -15.58
CA GLY A 228 -2.77 -5.81 -15.24
C GLY A 228 -4.07 -5.13 -14.78
N ALA A 229 -4.11 -3.80 -14.64
CA ALA A 229 -5.34 -3.06 -14.41
C ALA A 229 -6.28 -3.12 -15.63
N ASP A 230 -7.61 -3.15 -15.38
CA ASP A 230 -8.64 -3.06 -16.43
C ASP A 230 -8.77 -1.62 -16.93
N VAL A 231 -8.55 -0.66 -16.02
CA VAL A 231 -8.56 0.77 -16.31
C VAL A 231 -7.54 1.47 -15.42
N VAL A 232 -6.85 2.45 -15.99
CA VAL A 232 -5.87 3.27 -15.28
C VAL A 232 -6.39 4.69 -15.18
N ILE A 233 -6.36 5.23 -13.96
CA ILE A 233 -6.73 6.62 -13.66
C ILE A 233 -5.55 7.35 -13.02
N ASN A 234 -5.59 8.66 -13.07
CA ASN A 234 -4.70 9.51 -12.29
C ASN A 234 -5.47 10.12 -11.09
N PRO A 235 -4.80 10.66 -10.08
CA PRO A 235 -5.47 11.19 -8.89
C PRO A 235 -6.49 12.28 -9.14
N VAL A 236 -6.23 13.14 -10.10
CA VAL A 236 -7.17 14.20 -10.53
C VAL A 236 -8.46 13.60 -11.11
N SER A 237 -8.41 12.32 -11.48
CA SER A 237 -9.54 11.58 -12.08
C SER A 237 -10.29 10.69 -11.08
N TYR A 238 -10.02 10.77 -9.78
CA TYR A 238 -10.78 10.02 -8.77
C TYR A 238 -12.29 10.29 -8.84
N THR A 239 -12.67 11.52 -9.18
CA THR A 239 -14.05 11.92 -9.39
C THR A 239 -14.75 11.20 -10.54
N HIS A 240 -14.03 10.43 -11.36
CA HIS A 240 -14.59 9.59 -12.44
C HIS A 240 -15.00 8.18 -11.99
N LEU A 241 -14.71 7.80 -10.74
CA LEU A 241 -15.20 6.57 -10.14
C LEU A 241 -16.62 6.84 -9.60
N ARG A 242 -17.64 6.42 -10.32
CA ARG A 242 -19.06 6.64 -9.94
C ARG A 242 -19.82 5.33 -9.93
N ALA A 243 -20.63 5.18 -8.91
CA ALA A 243 -21.63 4.14 -8.81
C ALA A 243 -22.92 4.53 -9.57
#